data_33528b0cd48b174e9f8162bcc2727d04
#
_entry.id   33528b0cd48b174e9f8162bcc2727d04
#
_cell.length_a   1.000
_cell.length_b   1.000
_cell.length_c   1.000
_cell.angle_alpha   90.00
_cell.angle_beta   90.00
_cell.angle_gamma   90.00
#
_symmetry.space_group_name_H-M   'P 1'
#
loop_
_entity.id
_entity.type
_entity.pdbx_description
1 polymer ?
#
loop_
_entity_poly.entity_id
_entity_poly.type
_entity_poly.pdbx_seq_one_letter_code
_entity_poly.pdbx_strand_id
1 'polypeptide(L)'
;MDTATWWDPTSLRYEQSTHALAHINKRVDSNGDKYDNFHKALFCLARGLPADNRFLVSNDDDRGEGEAVSNLVSQASKLYLTDKFYDGSAFRALLTLDPPVYNVYEVFKEKRRSPTRPEHEIIKEQSKDHLRLRKEVDLFDLRRNVANREKVGSLLGRLLYLIRCNISHGHKMSFGGNLTNKIIRDEMVTDHGLRVLRQIIEKLLGEPQHRLAVYGSLRSCHENHELIADLGDPDVGSVVGMINMAGDYPVFRWASDGQDIPVEIYRSPKLTPQRLRKLDEFEGNSYRRMFIPVRLTDGSFQVSTIYAENARSSFEL
;
A
#
# COMPACT_ATOMS: atom_id res chain seq x y z
N MET A 1 17.81 1.92 -2.06
CA MET A 1 17.03 2.23 -3.27
C MET A 1 16.57 3.66 -3.16
N ASP A 2 16.99 4.49 -4.07
CA ASP A 2 16.49 5.85 -4.16
C ASP A 2 15.07 5.79 -4.76
N THR A 3 14.05 6.19 -3.99
CA THR A 3 12.66 6.21 -4.44
C THR A 3 12.44 7.16 -5.61
N ALA A 4 13.29 8.20 -5.75
CA ALA A 4 13.22 9.14 -6.86
C ALA A 4 13.43 8.45 -8.22
N THR A 5 14.26 7.39 -8.28
CA THR A 5 14.51 6.66 -9.54
C THR A 5 13.33 5.83 -10.04
N TRP A 6 12.29 5.62 -9.20
CA TRP A 6 11.11 4.86 -9.61
C TRP A 6 10.15 5.68 -10.47
N TRP A 7 10.29 7.00 -10.44
CA TRP A 7 9.41 7.96 -11.11
C TRP A 7 10.03 8.61 -12.35
N ASP A 8 11.04 7.97 -12.91
CA ASP A 8 11.57 8.39 -14.20
C ASP A 8 10.57 8.05 -15.32
N PRO A 9 10.00 9.06 -16.02
CA PRO A 9 8.97 8.84 -17.04
C PRO A 9 9.49 8.07 -18.26
N THR A 10 10.80 7.99 -18.46
CA THR A 10 11.40 7.28 -19.60
C THR A 10 11.66 5.81 -19.30
N SER A 11 11.38 5.35 -18.08
CA SER A 11 11.66 3.99 -17.63
C SER A 11 10.39 3.20 -17.34
N LEU A 12 10.46 1.87 -17.53
CA LEU A 12 9.42 0.93 -17.10
C LEU A 12 9.02 1.09 -15.63
N ARG A 13 9.90 1.67 -14.80
CA ARG A 13 9.63 1.95 -13.39
C ARG A 13 8.57 3.02 -13.20
N TYR A 14 8.59 4.07 -14.01
CA TYR A 14 7.55 5.11 -13.96
C TYR A 14 6.18 4.51 -14.26
N GLU A 15 6.07 3.74 -15.35
CA GLU A 15 4.83 3.08 -15.74
C GLU A 15 4.31 2.13 -14.64
N GLN A 16 5.18 1.26 -14.10
CA GLN A 16 4.80 0.34 -13.03
C GLN A 16 4.38 1.09 -11.75
N SER A 17 5.05 2.19 -11.43
CA SER A 17 4.70 3.01 -10.28
C SER A 17 3.38 3.75 -10.50
N THR A 18 3.11 4.22 -11.72
CA THR A 18 1.82 4.83 -12.10
C THR A 18 0.69 3.80 -11.97
N HIS A 19 0.89 2.57 -12.44
CA HIS A 19 -0.08 1.49 -12.25
C HIS A 19 -0.29 1.16 -10.77
N ALA A 20 0.77 1.13 -9.96
CA ALA A 20 0.65 0.94 -8.53
C ALA A 20 -0.21 2.01 -7.86
N LEU A 21 0.00 3.28 -8.21
CA LEU A 21 -0.80 4.38 -7.70
C LEU A 21 -2.25 4.32 -8.16
N ALA A 22 -2.52 3.88 -9.39
CA ALA A 22 -3.88 3.66 -9.86
C ALA A 22 -4.64 2.65 -8.98
N HIS A 23 -3.98 1.56 -8.59
CA HIS A 23 -4.56 0.60 -7.65
C HIS A 23 -4.78 1.19 -6.25
N ILE A 24 -3.78 1.91 -5.69
CA ILE A 24 -3.87 2.53 -4.37
C ILE A 24 -5.01 3.54 -4.29
N ASN A 25 -5.17 4.34 -5.35
CA ASN A 25 -6.15 5.42 -5.41
C ASN A 25 -7.56 4.93 -5.78
N LYS A 26 -7.72 3.69 -6.20
CA LYS A 26 -9.02 3.13 -6.57
C LYS A 26 -9.99 3.15 -5.40
N ARG A 27 -11.17 3.70 -5.61
CA ARG A 27 -12.23 3.72 -4.61
C ARG A 27 -12.92 2.37 -4.57
N VAL A 28 -12.95 1.77 -3.39
CA VAL A 28 -13.62 0.50 -3.15
C VAL A 28 -14.26 0.51 -1.76
N ASP A 29 -15.36 -0.20 -1.61
CA ASP A 29 -16.19 -0.14 -0.39
C ASP A 29 -15.75 -1.15 0.68
N SER A 30 -15.24 -2.32 0.28
CA SER A 30 -14.83 -3.36 1.21
C SER A 30 -13.34 -3.32 1.57
N ASN A 31 -13.00 -3.75 2.78
CA ASN A 31 -11.58 -3.91 3.18
C ASN A 31 -10.88 -5.02 2.37
N GLY A 32 -11.62 -6.04 1.92
CA GLY A 32 -11.08 -7.08 1.04
C GLY A 32 -10.63 -6.54 -0.31
N ASP A 33 -11.47 -5.71 -0.95
CA ASP A 33 -11.11 -5.07 -2.22
C ASP A 33 -9.98 -4.06 -2.05
N LYS A 34 -9.96 -3.32 -0.94
CA LYS A 34 -8.81 -2.44 -0.59
C LYS A 34 -7.55 -3.25 -0.47
N TYR A 35 -7.59 -4.39 0.24
CA TYR A 35 -6.44 -5.27 0.39
C TYR A 35 -5.92 -5.76 -0.95
N ASP A 36 -6.81 -6.27 -1.81
CA ASP A 36 -6.45 -6.77 -3.14
C ASP A 36 -5.79 -5.66 -4.00
N ASN A 37 -6.36 -4.46 -4.01
CA ASN A 37 -5.79 -3.33 -4.72
C ASN A 37 -4.40 -2.92 -4.19
N PHE A 38 -4.22 -2.85 -2.88
CA PHE A 38 -2.91 -2.54 -2.29
C PHE A 38 -1.89 -3.66 -2.57
N HIS A 39 -2.33 -4.92 -2.59
CA HIS A 39 -1.45 -6.03 -2.95
C HIS A 39 -1.04 -5.97 -4.43
N LYS A 40 -1.97 -5.66 -5.35
CA LYS A 40 -1.67 -5.40 -6.76
C LYS A 40 -0.70 -4.23 -6.93
N ALA A 41 -0.88 -3.16 -6.17
CA ALA A 41 0.07 -2.05 -6.15
C ALA A 41 1.47 -2.51 -5.73
N LEU A 42 1.59 -3.30 -4.69
CA LEU A 42 2.87 -3.84 -4.23
C LEU A 42 3.51 -4.74 -5.32
N PHE A 43 2.71 -5.52 -6.02
CA PHE A 43 3.19 -6.34 -7.14
C PHE A 43 3.68 -5.46 -8.32
N CYS A 44 2.94 -4.40 -8.68
CA CYS A 44 3.39 -3.44 -9.69
C CYS A 44 4.74 -2.81 -9.30
N LEU A 45 4.91 -2.39 -8.04
CA LEU A 45 6.17 -1.87 -7.53
C LEU A 45 7.29 -2.92 -7.61
N ALA A 46 7.00 -4.19 -7.31
CA ALA A 46 7.97 -5.27 -7.43
C ALA A 46 8.46 -5.44 -8.89
N ARG A 47 7.58 -5.32 -9.86
CA ARG A 47 7.93 -5.37 -11.30
C ARG A 47 8.74 -4.15 -11.76
N GLY A 48 8.64 -3.02 -11.07
CA GLY A 48 9.43 -1.81 -11.31
C GLY A 48 10.88 -1.87 -10.82
N LEU A 49 11.29 -2.93 -10.11
CA LEU A 49 12.69 -3.10 -9.66
C LEU A 49 13.65 -3.27 -10.86
N PRO A 50 14.95 -2.87 -10.72
CA PRO A 50 15.97 -3.17 -11.72
C PRO A 50 16.04 -4.65 -12.06
N ALA A 51 16.48 -4.97 -13.28
CA ALA A 51 16.51 -6.35 -13.79
C ALA A 51 17.40 -7.29 -12.95
N ASP A 52 18.47 -6.75 -12.35
CA ASP A 52 19.37 -7.43 -11.42
C ASP A 52 18.69 -7.79 -10.07
N ASN A 53 17.64 -7.06 -9.70
CA ASN A 53 16.82 -7.28 -8.52
C ASN A 53 15.43 -7.87 -8.86
N ARG A 54 15.13 -8.06 -10.13
CA ARG A 54 13.92 -8.72 -10.61
C ARG A 54 14.18 -10.21 -10.64
N PHE A 55 13.54 -10.96 -9.76
CA PHE A 55 13.33 -12.36 -10.04
C PHE A 55 12.40 -12.43 -11.25
N LEU A 56 12.82 -13.14 -12.29
CA LEU A 56 12.05 -13.32 -13.52
C LEU A 56 10.70 -13.94 -13.14
N VAL A 57 9.70 -13.11 -13.01
CA VAL A 57 8.32 -13.55 -12.89
C VAL A 57 7.87 -13.83 -14.29
N SER A 58 7.59 -15.11 -14.61
CA SER A 58 6.90 -15.45 -15.85
C SER A 58 5.55 -14.74 -15.85
N ASN A 59 5.22 -14.08 -16.94
CA ASN A 59 4.04 -13.22 -17.05
C ASN A 59 2.69 -13.94 -16.83
N ASP A 60 2.67 -15.25 -16.71
CA ASP A 60 1.46 -16.08 -16.79
C ASP A 60 1.17 -16.92 -15.53
N ASP A 61 1.93 -16.81 -14.44
CA ASP A 61 1.74 -17.73 -13.31
C ASP A 61 1.53 -16.95 -11.99
N ASP A 62 0.36 -17.15 -11.37
CA ASP A 62 0.01 -16.65 -10.02
C ASP A 62 1.09 -16.97 -8.95
N ARG A 63 1.89 -18.01 -9.17
CA ARG A 63 3.02 -18.40 -8.32
C ARG A 63 4.13 -17.35 -8.32
N GLY A 64 4.32 -16.66 -9.44
CA GLY A 64 5.31 -15.60 -9.58
C GLY A 64 4.97 -14.35 -8.77
N GLU A 65 3.68 -14.03 -8.56
CA GLU A 65 3.26 -12.85 -7.81
C GLU A 65 3.69 -12.92 -6.33
N GLY A 66 3.46 -14.04 -5.68
CA GLY A 66 3.84 -14.23 -4.28
C GLY A 66 5.34 -14.15 -4.05
N GLU A 67 6.13 -14.66 -4.99
CA GLU A 67 7.59 -14.58 -4.94
C GLU A 67 8.08 -13.15 -5.16
N ALA A 68 7.55 -12.44 -6.16
CA ALA A 68 7.90 -11.05 -6.44
C ALA A 68 7.60 -10.13 -5.25
N VAL A 69 6.44 -10.27 -4.64
CA VAL A 69 6.06 -9.52 -3.43
C VAL A 69 6.97 -9.88 -2.25
N SER A 70 7.25 -11.17 -2.05
CA SER A 70 8.16 -11.63 -0.99
C SER A 70 9.54 -11.01 -1.14
N ASN A 71 10.08 -10.98 -2.35
CA ASN A 71 11.39 -10.41 -2.64
C ASN A 71 11.41 -8.89 -2.48
N LEU A 72 10.37 -8.18 -2.94
CA LEU A 72 10.26 -6.73 -2.72
C LEU A 72 10.24 -6.39 -1.23
N VAL A 73 9.39 -7.07 -0.43
CA VAL A 73 9.29 -6.83 1.01
C VAL A 73 10.60 -7.19 1.72
N SER A 74 11.29 -8.24 1.28
CA SER A 74 12.62 -8.61 1.75
C SER A 74 13.66 -7.50 1.52
N GLN A 75 13.72 -6.96 0.31
CA GLN A 75 14.62 -5.85 -0.03
C GLN A 75 14.25 -4.55 0.72
N ALA A 76 12.96 -4.22 0.76
CA ALA A 76 12.45 -3.09 1.53
C ALA A 76 12.82 -3.19 3.01
N SER A 77 12.80 -4.39 3.57
CA SER A 77 13.17 -4.64 4.97
C SER A 77 14.62 -4.29 5.29
N LYS A 78 15.52 -4.40 4.32
CA LYS A 78 16.93 -3.96 4.49
C LYS A 78 17.05 -2.45 4.61
N LEU A 79 16.29 -1.70 3.80
CA LEU A 79 16.55 -0.29 3.51
C LEU A 79 15.51 0.66 4.12
N TYR A 80 14.23 0.29 4.09
CA TYR A 80 13.12 1.19 4.40
C TYR A 80 12.31 0.78 5.61
N LEU A 81 12.21 -0.51 5.92
CA LEU A 81 11.46 -0.98 7.07
C LEU A 81 12.36 -0.93 8.30
N THR A 82 12.13 0.07 9.12
CA THR A 82 12.89 0.33 10.35
C THR A 82 12.34 -0.48 11.53
N ASP A 83 13.06 -0.49 12.64
CA ASP A 83 12.60 -1.00 13.92
C ASP A 83 11.22 -0.45 14.32
N LYS A 84 10.92 0.82 14.02
CA LYS A 84 9.59 1.41 14.28
C LYS A 84 8.47 0.72 13.51
N PHE A 85 8.73 0.24 12.28
CA PHE A 85 7.75 -0.55 11.53
C PHE A 85 7.47 -1.88 12.22
N TYR A 86 8.52 -2.63 12.55
CA TYR A 86 8.38 -3.94 13.19
C TYR A 86 7.83 -3.85 14.62
N ASP A 87 8.06 -2.75 15.31
CA ASP A 87 7.50 -2.47 16.64
C ASP A 87 6.08 -1.86 16.55
N GLY A 88 5.60 -1.58 15.36
CA GLY A 88 4.28 -0.98 15.11
C GLY A 88 3.11 -1.88 15.53
N SER A 89 2.03 -1.24 16.00
CA SER A 89 0.83 -1.94 16.47
C SER A 89 0.20 -2.86 15.42
N ALA A 90 0.21 -2.45 14.14
CA ALA A 90 -0.35 -3.25 13.05
C ALA A 90 0.42 -4.55 12.81
N PHE A 91 1.75 -4.47 12.81
CA PHE A 91 2.60 -5.66 12.64
C PHE A 91 2.49 -6.60 13.83
N ARG A 92 2.49 -6.08 15.05
CA ARG A 92 2.29 -6.89 16.27
C ARG A 92 0.93 -7.56 16.28
N ALA A 93 -0.13 -6.84 15.91
CA ALA A 93 -1.47 -7.41 15.83
C ALA A 93 -1.54 -8.55 14.79
N LEU A 94 -0.89 -8.38 13.64
CA LEU A 94 -0.81 -9.45 12.64
C LEU A 94 -0.08 -10.69 13.19
N LEU A 95 1.03 -10.50 13.92
CA LEU A 95 1.79 -11.60 14.50
C LEU A 95 1.03 -12.38 15.60
N THR A 96 0.18 -11.70 16.37
CA THR A 96 -0.53 -12.28 17.53
C THR A 96 -1.87 -12.90 17.21
N LEU A 97 -2.29 -12.90 15.93
CA LEU A 97 -3.55 -13.52 15.51
C LEU A 97 -3.68 -14.97 15.94
N ASP A 98 -4.81 -15.31 16.55
CA ASP A 98 -5.14 -16.68 16.96
C ASP A 98 -6.56 -17.06 16.49
N PRO A 99 -6.71 -18.14 15.72
CA PRO A 99 -5.66 -18.97 15.14
C PRO A 99 -4.75 -18.19 14.18
N PRO A 100 -3.50 -18.66 13.95
CA PRO A 100 -2.58 -18.04 12.99
C PRO A 100 -3.19 -17.96 11.59
N VAL A 101 -2.69 -17.07 10.73
CA VAL A 101 -3.08 -17.06 9.31
C VAL A 101 -2.66 -18.37 8.67
N TYR A 102 -3.56 -19.02 7.96
CA TYR A 102 -3.36 -20.29 7.28
C TYR A 102 -3.99 -20.29 5.87
N ASN A 103 -3.58 -21.23 5.05
CA ASN A 103 -4.15 -21.41 3.72
C ASN A 103 -5.53 -22.06 3.83
N VAL A 104 -6.58 -21.26 3.69
CA VAL A 104 -7.99 -21.68 3.82
C VAL A 104 -8.35 -22.73 2.76
N TYR A 105 -7.86 -22.57 1.53
CA TYR A 105 -8.13 -23.51 0.45
C TYR A 105 -7.53 -24.91 0.72
N GLU A 106 -6.28 -24.98 1.17
CA GLU A 106 -5.65 -26.26 1.48
C GLU A 106 -6.27 -26.92 2.70
N VAL A 107 -6.69 -26.15 3.71
CA VAL A 107 -7.46 -26.71 4.85
C VAL A 107 -8.75 -27.35 4.38
N PHE A 108 -9.49 -26.67 3.50
CA PHE A 108 -10.73 -27.22 2.93
C PHE A 108 -10.48 -28.51 2.12
N LYS A 109 -9.49 -28.50 1.26
CA LYS A 109 -9.10 -29.63 0.42
C LYS A 109 -8.70 -30.84 1.25
N GLU A 110 -7.87 -30.62 2.28
CA GLU A 110 -7.44 -31.70 3.19
C GLU A 110 -8.58 -32.24 4.01
N LYS A 111 -9.50 -31.39 4.49
CA LYS A 111 -10.68 -31.82 5.21
C LYS A 111 -11.63 -32.69 4.37
N ARG A 112 -11.71 -32.41 3.05
CA ARG A 112 -12.47 -33.27 2.12
C ARG A 112 -11.79 -34.62 1.88
N ARG A 113 -10.43 -34.67 1.88
CA ARG A 113 -9.66 -35.90 1.70
C ARG A 113 -9.65 -36.76 2.98
N SER A 114 -9.59 -36.13 4.13
CA SER A 114 -9.46 -36.76 5.44
C SER A 114 -10.53 -36.20 6.41
N PRO A 115 -11.81 -36.56 6.28
CA PRO A 115 -12.91 -35.98 7.07
C PRO A 115 -12.73 -36.17 8.58
N THR A 116 -12.12 -37.25 9.01
CA THR A 116 -11.89 -37.63 10.40
C THR A 116 -10.71 -36.90 11.04
N ARG A 117 -9.81 -36.31 10.26
CA ARG A 117 -8.66 -35.58 10.78
C ARG A 117 -9.11 -34.31 11.52
N PRO A 118 -8.59 -34.05 12.75
CA PRO A 118 -8.93 -32.85 13.49
C PRO A 118 -8.57 -31.57 12.73
N GLU A 119 -9.49 -30.61 12.63
CA GLU A 119 -9.30 -29.38 11.86
C GLU A 119 -8.13 -28.54 12.39
N HIS A 120 -7.95 -28.48 13.71
CA HIS A 120 -6.87 -27.71 14.34
C HIS A 120 -5.47 -28.22 13.95
N GLU A 121 -5.31 -29.52 13.69
CA GLU A 121 -4.03 -30.10 13.21
C GLU A 121 -3.74 -29.63 11.78
N ILE A 122 -4.78 -29.65 10.91
CA ILE A 122 -4.64 -29.18 9.54
C ILE A 122 -4.33 -27.69 9.52
N ILE A 123 -5.03 -26.89 10.31
CA ILE A 123 -4.77 -25.46 10.44
C ILE A 123 -3.33 -25.19 10.89
N LYS A 124 -2.84 -25.90 11.91
CA LYS A 124 -1.46 -25.78 12.38
C LYS A 124 -0.44 -26.08 11.29
N GLU A 125 -0.71 -27.08 10.47
CA GLU A 125 0.14 -27.43 9.34
C GLU A 125 0.12 -26.34 8.24
N GLN A 126 -1.04 -25.83 7.91
CA GLN A 126 -1.24 -24.81 6.86
C GLN A 126 -0.86 -23.38 7.30
N SER A 127 -0.50 -23.18 8.57
CA SER A 127 -0.04 -21.89 9.12
C SER A 127 1.48 -21.79 9.33
N LYS A 128 2.25 -22.69 8.73
CA LYS A 128 3.72 -22.78 8.91
C LYS A 128 4.45 -21.46 8.70
N ASP A 129 4.11 -20.71 7.67
CA ASP A 129 4.79 -19.43 7.37
C ASP A 129 4.50 -18.37 8.45
N HIS A 130 3.28 -18.28 8.94
CA HIS A 130 2.93 -17.37 10.02
C HIS A 130 3.62 -17.77 11.33
N LEU A 131 3.60 -19.04 11.68
CA LEU A 131 4.27 -19.55 12.90
C LEU A 131 5.79 -19.37 12.81
N ARG A 132 6.38 -19.55 11.63
CA ARG A 132 7.79 -19.27 11.38
C ARG A 132 8.10 -17.80 11.51
N LEU A 133 7.30 -16.91 10.89
CA LEU A 133 7.45 -15.48 11.05
C LEU A 133 7.41 -15.06 12.52
N ARG A 134 6.42 -15.55 13.26
CA ARG A 134 6.26 -15.30 14.70
C ARG A 134 7.50 -15.72 15.51
N LYS A 135 8.11 -16.84 15.14
CA LYS A 135 9.34 -17.36 15.80
C LYS A 135 10.60 -16.58 15.43
N GLU A 136 10.69 -16.11 14.17
CA GLU A 136 11.88 -15.41 13.67
C GLU A 136 11.89 -13.93 14.05
N VAL A 137 10.75 -13.37 14.49
CA VAL A 137 10.68 -11.98 14.93
C VAL A 137 11.25 -11.85 16.33
N ASP A 138 12.54 -11.52 16.39
CA ASP A 138 13.18 -10.96 17.57
C ASP A 138 13.43 -9.46 17.31
N LEU A 139 12.65 -8.62 17.99
CA LEU A 139 12.73 -7.16 17.81
C LEU A 139 14.10 -6.58 18.16
N PHE A 140 14.83 -7.22 19.07
CA PHE A 140 16.17 -6.76 19.43
C PHE A 140 17.17 -7.07 18.32
N ASP A 141 17.09 -8.26 17.73
CA ASP A 141 17.96 -8.67 16.64
C ASP A 141 17.63 -7.92 15.34
N LEU A 142 16.33 -7.67 15.06
CA LEU A 142 15.91 -6.87 13.89
C LEU A 142 16.49 -5.46 13.83
N ARG A 143 16.79 -4.85 14.98
CA ARG A 143 17.44 -3.54 15.05
C ARG A 143 18.89 -3.55 14.59
N ARG A 144 19.58 -4.68 14.78
CA ARG A 144 21.04 -4.80 14.59
C ARG A 144 21.43 -5.65 13.39
N ASN A 145 20.58 -6.60 13.00
CA ASN A 145 20.91 -7.61 12.01
C ASN A 145 20.12 -7.44 10.73
N VAL A 146 20.78 -6.90 9.68
CA VAL A 146 20.17 -6.67 8.36
C VAL A 146 19.73 -7.98 7.71
N ALA A 147 20.51 -9.06 7.84
CA ALA A 147 20.18 -10.37 7.27
C ALA A 147 18.90 -10.95 7.89
N ASN A 148 18.70 -10.75 9.20
CA ASN A 148 17.46 -11.17 9.86
C ASN A 148 16.27 -10.34 9.40
N ARG A 149 16.43 -9.02 9.20
CA ARG A 149 15.37 -8.18 8.59
C ARG A 149 14.95 -8.68 7.21
N GLU A 150 15.90 -9.07 6.38
CA GLU A 150 15.64 -9.64 5.06
C GLU A 150 14.81 -10.91 5.14
N LYS A 151 15.18 -11.84 6.02
CA LYS A 151 14.47 -13.10 6.26
C LYS A 151 13.04 -12.85 6.76
N VAL A 152 12.88 -11.98 7.74
CA VAL A 152 11.57 -11.59 8.29
C VAL A 152 10.73 -10.90 7.21
N GLY A 153 11.32 -10.03 6.39
CA GLY A 153 10.65 -9.37 5.28
C GLY A 153 10.14 -10.37 4.23
N SER A 154 10.93 -11.38 3.88
CA SER A 154 10.52 -12.44 2.97
C SER A 154 9.32 -13.22 3.51
N LEU A 155 9.37 -13.63 4.77
CA LEU A 155 8.25 -14.34 5.42
C LEU A 155 6.99 -13.46 5.52
N LEU A 156 7.16 -12.16 5.80
CA LEU A 156 6.05 -11.20 5.82
C LEU A 156 5.42 -11.06 4.43
N GLY A 157 6.21 -10.93 3.38
CA GLY A 157 5.71 -10.86 2.01
C GLY A 157 4.87 -12.09 1.62
N ARG A 158 5.33 -13.30 1.97
CA ARG A 158 4.56 -14.54 1.78
C ARG A 158 3.26 -14.55 2.56
N LEU A 159 3.29 -14.07 3.80
CA LEU A 159 2.08 -13.97 4.63
C LEU A 159 1.06 -13.00 4.03
N LEU A 160 1.50 -11.85 3.53
CA LEU A 160 0.62 -10.89 2.86
C LEU A 160 0.01 -11.46 1.59
N TYR A 161 0.77 -12.21 0.79
CA TYR A 161 0.25 -12.93 -0.37
C TYR A 161 -0.77 -14.00 0.03
N LEU A 162 -0.52 -14.75 1.10
CA LEU A 162 -1.44 -15.74 1.61
C LEU A 162 -2.79 -15.12 2.04
N ILE A 163 -2.75 -13.94 2.68
CA ILE A 163 -3.97 -13.20 3.04
C ILE A 163 -4.76 -12.85 1.77
N ARG A 164 -4.10 -12.35 0.72
CA ARG A 164 -4.74 -12.08 -0.58
C ARG A 164 -5.40 -13.32 -1.17
N CYS A 165 -4.70 -14.43 -1.20
CA CYS A 165 -5.24 -15.70 -1.70
C CYS A 165 -6.50 -16.12 -0.91
N ASN A 166 -6.48 -15.97 0.40
CA ASN A 166 -7.64 -16.27 1.24
C ASN A 166 -8.83 -15.36 0.95
N ILE A 167 -8.61 -14.05 0.70
CA ILE A 167 -9.66 -13.12 0.29
C ILE A 167 -10.25 -13.55 -1.06
N SER A 168 -9.41 -13.80 -2.05
CA SER A 168 -9.84 -14.17 -3.41
C SER A 168 -10.58 -15.53 -3.47
N HIS A 169 -10.18 -16.48 -2.63
CA HIS A 169 -10.77 -17.84 -2.61
C HIS A 169 -11.80 -18.03 -1.48
N GLY A 170 -11.70 -17.25 -0.40
CA GLY A 170 -12.57 -17.37 0.78
C GLY A 170 -14.04 -17.08 0.50
N HIS A 171 -14.34 -16.19 -0.43
CA HIS A 171 -15.72 -15.89 -0.86
C HIS A 171 -16.40 -17.05 -1.60
N LYS A 172 -15.64 -18.03 -2.08
CA LYS A 172 -16.14 -19.17 -2.85
C LYS A 172 -16.40 -20.42 -2.00
N MET A 173 -16.06 -20.42 -0.72
CA MET A 173 -16.13 -21.61 0.13
C MET A 173 -17.06 -21.43 1.31
N SER A 174 -18.23 -22.06 1.22
CA SER A 174 -19.13 -22.22 2.37
C SER A 174 -18.60 -23.32 3.28
N PHE A 175 -18.07 -22.97 4.44
CA PHE A 175 -17.75 -23.93 5.49
C PHE A 175 -18.95 -24.13 6.41
N GLY A 176 -19.28 -25.38 6.71
CA GLY A 176 -20.30 -25.78 7.66
C GLY A 176 -19.89 -25.57 9.12
N GLY A 177 -19.49 -24.35 9.50
CA GLY A 177 -19.11 -23.99 10.86
C GLY A 177 -19.83 -22.71 11.33
N ASN A 178 -19.56 -22.26 12.56
CA ASN A 178 -20.12 -21.01 13.07
C ASN A 178 -19.65 -19.82 12.21
N LEU A 179 -20.49 -19.46 11.25
CA LEU A 179 -20.21 -18.48 10.20
C LEU A 179 -19.82 -17.11 10.78
N THR A 180 -20.41 -16.71 11.90
CA THR A 180 -20.17 -15.40 12.54
C THR A 180 -18.74 -15.28 13.04
N ASN A 181 -18.20 -16.27 13.74
CA ASN A 181 -16.82 -16.23 14.26
C ASN A 181 -15.80 -16.23 13.12
N LYS A 182 -16.09 -16.92 12.02
CA LYS A 182 -15.23 -16.93 10.84
C LYS A 182 -15.20 -15.56 10.18
N ILE A 183 -16.35 -14.92 9.98
CA ILE A 183 -16.43 -13.57 9.37
C ILE A 183 -15.62 -12.58 10.19
N ILE A 184 -15.83 -12.53 11.51
CA ILE A 184 -15.11 -11.61 12.40
C ILE A 184 -13.58 -11.83 12.29
N ARG A 185 -13.16 -13.08 12.27
CA ARG A 185 -11.73 -13.41 12.13
C ARG A 185 -11.17 -12.97 10.79
N ASP A 186 -11.86 -13.26 9.70
CA ASP A 186 -11.40 -12.91 8.35
C ASP A 186 -11.33 -11.37 8.18
N GLU A 187 -12.25 -10.63 8.79
CA GLU A 187 -12.21 -9.17 8.88
C GLU A 187 -10.97 -8.69 9.67
N MET A 188 -10.67 -9.29 10.82
CA MET A 188 -9.49 -8.95 11.61
C MET A 188 -8.19 -9.22 10.84
N VAL A 189 -8.07 -10.38 10.21
CA VAL A 189 -6.89 -10.73 9.38
C VAL A 189 -6.71 -9.71 8.25
N THR A 190 -7.80 -9.38 7.57
CA THR A 190 -7.79 -8.43 6.45
C THR A 190 -7.43 -7.02 6.93
N ASP A 191 -8.00 -6.54 8.04
CA ASP A 191 -7.72 -5.21 8.59
C ASP A 191 -6.25 -5.06 9.02
N HIS A 192 -5.73 -6.01 9.79
CA HIS A 192 -4.33 -5.96 10.23
C HIS A 192 -3.36 -6.12 9.06
N GLY A 193 -3.66 -7.02 8.13
CA GLY A 193 -2.86 -7.19 6.92
C GLY A 193 -2.86 -5.93 6.05
N LEU A 194 -4.02 -5.27 5.88
CA LEU A 194 -4.15 -4.02 5.12
C LEU A 194 -3.32 -2.88 5.74
N ARG A 195 -3.34 -2.74 7.06
CA ARG A 195 -2.54 -1.72 7.76
C ARG A 195 -1.03 -1.95 7.56
N VAL A 196 -0.58 -3.20 7.68
CA VAL A 196 0.82 -3.56 7.45
C VAL A 196 1.21 -3.29 5.99
N LEU A 197 0.39 -3.75 5.04
CA LEU A 197 0.61 -3.58 3.62
C LEU A 197 0.68 -2.09 3.22
N ARG A 198 -0.22 -1.28 3.76
CA ARG A 198 -0.23 0.17 3.56
C ARG A 198 1.06 0.82 4.07
N GLN A 199 1.52 0.48 5.27
CA GLN A 199 2.76 1.01 5.83
C GLN A 199 3.98 0.65 4.97
N ILE A 200 4.04 -0.57 4.43
CA ILE A 200 5.11 -0.98 3.51
C ILE A 200 5.09 -0.11 2.25
N ILE A 201 3.93 0.05 1.63
CA ILE A 201 3.77 0.83 0.40
C ILE A 201 4.10 2.30 0.64
N GLU A 202 3.63 2.91 1.72
CA GLU A 202 3.94 4.29 2.08
C GLU A 202 5.46 4.51 2.25
N LYS A 203 6.17 3.54 2.84
CA LYS A 203 7.63 3.59 2.95
C LYS A 203 8.32 3.45 1.58
N LEU A 204 7.87 2.52 0.76
CA LEU A 204 8.41 2.31 -0.59
C LEU A 204 8.20 3.54 -1.50
N LEU A 205 7.10 4.26 -1.32
CA LEU A 205 6.80 5.50 -2.04
C LEU A 205 7.46 6.75 -1.43
N GLY A 206 8.33 6.59 -0.40
CA GLY A 206 9.04 7.68 0.22
C GLY A 206 8.16 8.56 1.12
N GLU A 207 7.19 7.97 1.80
CA GLU A 207 6.32 8.64 2.78
C GLU A 207 5.49 9.81 2.18
N PRO A 208 4.70 9.55 1.12
CA PRO A 208 3.93 10.59 0.43
C PRO A 208 2.91 11.30 1.33
N GLN A 209 2.51 10.70 2.46
CA GLN A 209 1.63 11.32 3.46
C GLN A 209 2.27 12.53 4.17
N HIS A 210 3.61 12.68 4.12
CA HIS A 210 4.33 13.85 4.63
C HIS A 210 4.63 14.90 3.56
N ARG A 211 4.02 14.77 2.38
CA ARG A 211 4.10 15.70 1.27
C ARG A 211 2.71 16.05 0.78
N LEU A 212 2.46 17.35 0.63
CA LEU A 212 1.19 17.88 0.14
C LEU A 212 1.45 18.71 -1.11
N ALA A 213 0.93 18.28 -2.25
CA ALA A 213 0.91 19.04 -3.49
C ALA A 213 -0.39 19.85 -3.57
N VAL A 214 -0.29 21.14 -3.81
CA VAL A 214 -1.43 22.06 -3.90
C VAL A 214 -1.41 22.81 -5.22
N TYR A 215 -2.59 22.97 -5.86
CA TYR A 215 -2.77 23.62 -7.17
C TYR A 215 -3.78 24.77 -7.15
N GLY A 216 -4.52 24.93 -6.05
CA GLY A 216 -5.62 25.90 -5.90
C GLY A 216 -5.35 26.95 -4.83
N SER A 217 -6.39 27.29 -4.08
CA SER A 217 -6.38 28.37 -3.07
C SER A 217 -5.43 28.18 -1.90
N LEU A 218 -4.93 26.96 -1.68
CA LEU A 218 -3.90 26.67 -0.67
C LEU A 218 -2.48 27.08 -1.09
N ARG A 219 -2.22 27.39 -2.38
CA ARG A 219 -0.90 27.83 -2.84
C ARG A 219 -0.48 29.14 -2.16
N SER A 220 0.83 29.38 -2.11
CA SER A 220 1.39 30.65 -1.65
C SER A 220 0.76 31.82 -2.40
N CYS A 221 0.57 32.94 -1.73
CA CYS A 221 -0.10 34.14 -2.27
C CYS A 221 -1.61 33.98 -2.60
N HIS A 222 -2.25 32.90 -2.19
CA HIS A 222 -3.69 32.70 -2.29
C HIS A 222 -4.40 32.81 -0.94
N GLU A 223 -5.72 33.00 -0.97
CA GLU A 223 -6.54 33.34 0.20
C GLU A 223 -6.52 32.32 1.34
N ASN A 224 -6.40 31.02 1.02
CA ASN A 224 -6.45 29.97 2.03
C ASN A 224 -5.04 29.42 2.41
N HIS A 225 -3.98 30.07 1.93
CA HIS A 225 -2.60 29.63 2.23
C HIS A 225 -2.29 29.56 3.71
N GLU A 226 -2.88 30.45 4.54
CA GLU A 226 -2.68 30.45 5.98
C GLU A 226 -2.97 29.11 6.66
N LEU A 227 -3.83 28.27 6.08
CA LEU A 227 -4.14 26.93 6.59
C LEU A 227 -2.93 25.98 6.54
N ILE A 228 -1.92 26.26 5.72
CA ILE A 228 -0.74 25.43 5.54
C ILE A 228 0.59 26.20 5.62
N ALA A 229 0.54 27.51 5.89
CA ALA A 229 1.74 28.37 5.93
C ALA A 229 2.81 27.90 6.94
N ASP A 230 2.39 27.20 8.01
CA ASP A 230 3.29 26.64 9.02
C ASP A 230 4.03 25.37 8.55
N LEU A 231 3.74 24.85 7.34
CA LEU A 231 4.42 23.68 6.78
C LEU A 231 5.82 23.99 6.26
N GLY A 232 6.15 25.26 6.07
CA GLY A 232 7.43 25.77 5.54
C GLY A 232 7.34 26.20 4.09
N ASP A 233 8.48 26.45 3.46
CA ASP A 233 8.55 26.88 2.06
C ASP A 233 8.31 25.69 1.13
N PRO A 234 7.54 25.86 0.03
CA PRO A 234 7.23 24.80 -0.89
C PRO A 234 8.34 24.62 -1.95
N ASP A 235 8.52 23.37 -2.37
CA ASP A 235 9.14 23.06 -3.67
C ASP A 235 8.13 23.36 -4.79
N VAL A 236 8.63 23.62 -6.00
CA VAL A 236 7.79 23.82 -7.19
C VAL A 236 7.88 22.64 -8.12
N GLY A 237 6.74 22.23 -8.68
CA GLY A 237 6.69 21.10 -9.62
C GLY A 237 5.42 21.12 -10.47
N SER A 238 5.20 20.00 -11.16
CA SER A 238 3.99 19.78 -11.95
C SER A 238 3.41 18.39 -11.75
N VAL A 239 2.11 18.27 -11.99
CA VAL A 239 1.38 17.00 -12.02
C VAL A 239 0.66 16.89 -13.37
N VAL A 240 0.57 15.69 -13.93
CA VAL A 240 -0.17 15.45 -15.17
C VAL A 240 -1.65 15.22 -14.85
N GLY A 241 -2.54 15.96 -15.47
CA GLY A 241 -3.98 15.81 -15.23
C GLY A 241 -4.82 16.89 -15.89
N MET A 242 -6.04 17.01 -15.42
CA MET A 242 -7.02 18.00 -15.91
C MET A 242 -7.53 18.82 -14.72
N ILE A 243 -7.78 20.09 -14.94
CA ILE A 243 -8.52 20.94 -14.02
C ILE A 243 -9.92 21.14 -14.57
N ASN A 244 -10.91 20.69 -13.81
CA ASN A 244 -12.32 20.98 -14.04
C ASN A 244 -12.79 22.06 -13.07
N MET A 245 -13.80 22.84 -13.44
CA MET A 245 -14.42 23.79 -12.52
C MET A 245 -15.67 23.17 -11.90
N ALA A 246 -15.68 23.06 -10.57
CA ALA A 246 -16.87 22.71 -9.80
C ALA A 246 -17.43 23.98 -9.17
N GLY A 247 -18.30 24.69 -9.89
CA GLY A 247 -18.68 26.07 -9.54
C GLY A 247 -17.49 27.00 -9.72
N ASP A 248 -17.12 27.73 -8.68
CA ASP A 248 -16.01 28.68 -8.68
C ASP A 248 -14.66 28.06 -8.30
N TYR A 249 -14.63 26.77 -7.98
CA TYR A 249 -13.43 26.10 -7.46
C TYR A 249 -12.81 25.13 -8.47
N PRO A 250 -11.47 25.18 -8.65
CA PRO A 250 -10.76 24.24 -9.51
C PRO A 250 -10.68 22.86 -8.85
N VAL A 251 -11.04 21.81 -9.58
CA VAL A 251 -10.96 20.42 -9.13
C VAL A 251 -10.01 19.65 -10.03
N PHE A 252 -8.97 19.10 -9.43
CA PHE A 252 -7.99 18.28 -10.14
C PHE A 252 -8.53 16.87 -10.38
N ARG A 253 -8.34 16.38 -11.60
CA ARG A 253 -8.53 14.99 -12.00
C ARG A 253 -7.23 14.43 -12.58
N TRP A 254 -6.75 13.34 -12.04
CA TRP A 254 -5.60 12.66 -12.64
C TRP A 254 -5.98 12.01 -13.96
N ALA A 255 -5.24 12.28 -15.01
CA ALA A 255 -5.43 11.73 -16.36
C ALA A 255 -4.06 11.59 -17.02
N SER A 256 -3.77 10.41 -17.57
CA SER A 256 -2.47 10.14 -18.22
C SER A 256 -2.24 10.96 -19.48
N ASP A 257 -3.32 11.38 -20.15
CA ASP A 257 -3.37 12.25 -21.33
C ASP A 257 -3.62 13.73 -20.99
N GLY A 258 -3.50 14.08 -19.71
CA GLY A 258 -3.73 15.44 -19.20
C GLY A 258 -2.59 16.41 -19.51
N GLN A 259 -2.74 17.63 -19.00
CA GLN A 259 -1.72 18.69 -19.08
C GLN A 259 -0.82 18.67 -17.86
N ASP A 260 0.38 19.28 -18.00
CA ASP A 260 1.22 19.63 -16.86
C ASP A 260 0.56 20.78 -16.07
N ILE A 261 0.15 20.50 -14.85
CA ILE A 261 -0.49 21.46 -13.94
C ILE A 261 0.53 21.86 -12.89
N PRO A 262 0.87 23.15 -12.77
CA PRO A 262 1.81 23.65 -11.77
C PRO A 262 1.28 23.41 -10.36
N VAL A 263 2.16 22.90 -9.48
CA VAL A 263 1.86 22.67 -8.06
C VAL A 263 2.97 23.18 -7.18
N GLU A 264 2.61 23.54 -5.94
CA GLU A 264 3.54 23.74 -4.84
C GLU A 264 3.51 22.51 -3.95
N ILE A 265 4.69 22.05 -3.51
CA ILE A 265 4.82 20.81 -2.72
C ILE A 265 5.38 21.16 -1.35
N TYR A 266 4.58 21.01 -0.32
CA TYR A 266 4.96 21.18 1.07
C TYR A 266 5.42 19.86 1.65
N ARG A 267 6.65 19.80 2.15
CA ARG A 267 7.22 18.62 2.82
C ARG A 267 7.36 18.91 4.31
N SER A 268 6.54 18.27 5.14
CA SER A 268 6.57 18.56 6.56
C SER A 268 6.15 17.37 7.43
N PRO A 269 6.86 17.09 8.55
CA PRO A 269 6.42 16.13 9.55
C PRO A 269 5.15 16.60 10.28
N LYS A 270 4.76 17.88 10.14
CA LYS A 270 3.50 18.43 10.69
C LYS A 270 2.26 17.93 9.92
N LEU A 271 2.42 17.30 8.74
CA LEU A 271 1.34 16.62 8.01
C LEU A 271 0.97 15.31 8.71
N THR A 272 0.54 15.43 9.96
CA THR A 272 0.05 14.32 10.78
C THR A 272 -1.34 13.88 10.31
N PRO A 273 -1.78 12.64 10.64
CA PRO A 273 -3.15 12.19 10.34
C PRO A 273 -4.24 13.14 10.87
N GLN A 274 -4.00 13.79 12.01
CA GLN A 274 -4.93 14.78 12.56
C GLN A 274 -4.97 16.05 11.72
N ARG A 275 -3.81 16.54 11.27
CA ARG A 275 -3.73 17.72 10.39
C ARG A 275 -4.40 17.44 9.04
N LEU A 276 -4.14 16.28 8.47
CA LEU A 276 -4.75 15.89 7.22
C LEU A 276 -6.27 15.76 7.31
N ARG A 277 -6.84 15.30 8.45
CA ARG A 277 -8.30 15.32 8.66
C ARG A 277 -8.89 16.71 8.66
N LYS A 278 -8.21 17.71 9.28
CA LYS A 278 -8.65 19.10 9.25
C LYS A 278 -8.66 19.67 7.83
N LEU A 279 -7.67 19.31 7.02
CA LEU A 279 -7.66 19.69 5.62
C LEU A 279 -8.77 18.96 4.83
N ASP A 280 -9.07 17.69 5.14
CA ASP A 280 -10.21 16.96 4.53
C ASP A 280 -11.55 17.66 4.84
N GLU A 281 -11.71 18.16 6.08
CA GLU A 281 -12.90 18.91 6.50
C GLU A 281 -13.01 20.25 5.75
N PHE A 282 -11.90 20.94 5.53
CA PHE A 282 -11.84 22.18 4.75
C PHE A 282 -12.18 21.95 3.26
N GLU A 283 -11.56 20.96 2.62
CA GLU A 283 -11.78 20.62 1.20
C GLU A 283 -13.18 20.06 0.94
N GLY A 284 -13.77 19.43 1.95
CA GLY A 284 -15.15 18.92 1.91
C GLY A 284 -15.33 17.69 1.03
N ASN A 285 -16.60 17.33 0.79
CA ASN A 285 -16.96 16.06 0.15
C ASN A 285 -16.70 16.01 -1.36
N SER A 286 -16.46 17.15 -2.00
CA SER A 286 -16.15 17.20 -3.43
C SER A 286 -14.74 16.76 -3.75
N TYR A 287 -13.88 16.71 -2.75
CA TYR A 287 -12.48 16.33 -2.89
C TYR A 287 -12.15 15.09 -2.09
N ARG A 288 -11.12 14.39 -2.53
CA ARG A 288 -10.48 13.31 -1.78
C ARG A 288 -8.97 13.37 -1.90
N ARG A 289 -8.27 12.93 -0.90
CA ARG A 289 -6.82 12.74 -0.96
C ARG A 289 -6.46 11.53 -1.79
N MET A 290 -5.47 11.69 -2.65
CA MET A 290 -4.85 10.61 -3.42
C MET A 290 -3.34 10.80 -3.50
N PHE A 291 -2.62 9.74 -3.81
CA PHE A 291 -1.19 9.80 -4.10
C PHE A 291 -0.97 10.01 -5.60
N ILE A 292 -0.07 10.91 -5.94
CA ILE A 292 0.22 11.27 -7.32
C ILE A 292 1.72 11.43 -7.55
N PRO A 293 2.25 11.06 -8.72
CA PRO A 293 3.61 11.43 -9.10
C PRO A 293 3.68 12.92 -9.40
N VAL A 294 4.66 13.60 -8.82
CA VAL A 294 4.95 15.02 -9.05
C VAL A 294 6.32 15.12 -9.68
N ARG A 295 6.43 15.80 -10.81
CA ARG A 295 7.69 16.18 -11.46
C ARG A 295 8.22 17.45 -10.81
N LEU A 296 9.44 17.44 -10.31
CA LEU A 296 10.13 18.61 -9.77
C LEU A 296 10.82 19.41 -10.88
N THR A 297 11.20 20.65 -10.58
CA THR A 297 11.88 21.55 -11.54
C THR A 297 13.24 21.04 -12.00
N ASP A 298 13.91 20.19 -11.23
CA ASP A 298 15.16 19.51 -11.60
C ASP A 298 14.97 18.27 -12.47
N GLY A 299 13.72 17.96 -12.85
CA GLY A 299 13.34 16.80 -13.64
C GLY A 299 13.20 15.51 -12.85
N SER A 300 13.49 15.50 -11.56
CA SER A 300 13.24 14.35 -10.69
C SER A 300 11.75 14.17 -10.37
N PHE A 301 11.36 12.98 -9.89
CA PHE A 301 9.99 12.67 -9.51
C PHE A 301 9.90 12.27 -8.05
N GLN A 302 8.80 12.66 -7.42
CA GLN A 302 8.42 12.18 -6.09
C GLN A 302 6.92 11.90 -6.02
N VAL A 303 6.51 11.05 -5.08
CA VAL A 303 5.09 10.85 -4.78
C VAL A 303 4.65 11.81 -3.70
N SER A 304 3.54 12.47 -3.91
CA SER A 304 2.93 13.41 -2.94
C SER A 304 1.44 13.12 -2.79
N THR A 305 0.87 13.55 -1.69
CA THR A 305 -0.58 13.63 -1.51
C THR A 305 -1.12 14.86 -2.24
N ILE A 306 -2.25 14.73 -2.92
CA ILE A 306 -2.99 15.83 -3.55
C ILE A 306 -4.48 15.67 -3.25
N TYR A 307 -5.22 16.77 -3.22
CA TYR A 307 -6.68 16.76 -3.23
C TYR A 307 -7.18 16.72 -4.67
N ALA A 308 -7.99 15.72 -4.98
CA ALA A 308 -8.53 15.51 -6.32
C ALA A 308 -10.04 15.28 -6.26
N GLU A 309 -10.68 15.32 -7.41
CA GLU A 309 -12.11 15.08 -7.56
C GLU A 309 -12.54 13.78 -6.86
N ASN A 310 -13.62 13.86 -6.08
CA ASN A 310 -14.21 12.71 -5.39
C ASN A 310 -15.24 11.96 -6.27
N ALA A 311 -15.04 11.93 -7.59
CA ALA A 311 -15.92 11.20 -8.49
C ALA A 311 -15.78 9.67 -8.33
N ARG A 312 -16.91 8.95 -8.46
CA ARG A 312 -16.93 7.48 -8.40
C ARG A 312 -16.25 6.79 -9.60
N SER A 313 -16.04 7.51 -10.71
CA SER A 313 -15.67 6.95 -12.01
C SER A 313 -14.37 7.53 -12.58
N SER A 314 -13.34 7.76 -11.82
CA SER A 314 -12.19 8.48 -12.37
C SER A 314 -10.88 7.70 -12.28
N PHE A 315 -10.79 6.55 -12.94
CA PHE A 315 -9.54 6.00 -13.46
C PHE A 315 -9.84 5.12 -14.66
N GLU A 316 -9.91 5.72 -15.82
CA GLU A 316 -9.60 5.05 -17.08
C GLU A 316 -8.11 5.35 -17.36
N LEU A 317 -7.27 4.32 -17.25
CA LEU A 317 -5.92 4.29 -17.80
C LEU A 317 -6.03 3.91 -19.26
#